data_469b51866d0a074ed5bb1d57d33f4006
#
_entry.id   469b51866d0a074ed5bb1d57d33f4006
#
_cell.length_a   1.000
_cell.length_b   1.000
_cell.length_c   1.000
_cell.angle_alpha   90.00
_cell.angle_beta   90.00
_cell.angle_gamma   90.00
#
_symmetry.space_group_name_H-M   'P 1'
#
loop_
_entity.id
_entity.type
_entity.pdbx_description
1 polymer ?
#
loop_
_entity_poly.entity_id
_entity_poly.type
_entity_poly.pdbx_seq_one_letter_code
_entity_poly.pdbx_strand_id
1 'polypeptide(L)'
;MDNDGKKTNFSGGAIQADGTSYYLASLHELIAKYKEETGSTKVVITGCSNGGYMTMLMAINYGDEYDAYVPICEALPNALITDDQVKALAGLDMYYVYSEDDTTVDPSLHEAPLLKRLEKTGAKHTYVSTTEHVVDTTSVYFMDENGQPTLEDTGTPYQYMGHWSWLYFFNNECDANGLKVWDFIAAAVK
;
A
#
# COMPACT_ATOMS: atom_id res chain seq x y z
N MET A 1 -13.26 15.61 -12.73
CA MET A 1 -14.71 15.86 -12.58
C MET A 1 -15.33 14.48 -12.40
N ASP A 2 -16.15 14.32 -11.38
CA ASP A 2 -16.94 13.10 -11.22
C ASP A 2 -18.04 13.01 -12.29
N ASN A 3 -18.74 11.88 -12.33
CA ASN A 3 -19.76 11.61 -13.35
C ASN A 3 -20.97 12.57 -13.32
N ASP A 4 -21.11 13.39 -12.27
CA ASP A 4 -22.18 14.39 -12.14
C ASP A 4 -21.66 15.84 -12.34
N GLY A 5 -20.42 15.99 -12.79
CA GLY A 5 -19.82 17.29 -13.15
C GLY A 5 -19.36 18.12 -11.96
N LYS A 6 -19.38 17.58 -10.73
CA LYS A 6 -18.89 18.29 -9.56
C LYS A 6 -17.37 18.17 -9.46
N LYS A 7 -16.72 19.26 -9.04
CA LYS A 7 -15.32 19.23 -8.65
C LYS A 7 -15.23 18.58 -7.27
N THR A 8 -14.95 17.27 -7.22
CA THR A 8 -14.48 16.62 -6.01
C THR A 8 -12.95 16.64 -5.98
N ASN A 9 -12.35 16.84 -4.81
CA ASN A 9 -10.95 16.51 -4.67
C ASN A 9 -10.83 14.96 -4.70
N PHE A 10 -9.71 14.45 -5.15
CA PHE A 10 -9.48 13.01 -5.28
C PHE A 10 -9.76 12.27 -3.94
N SER A 11 -9.28 12.81 -2.82
CA SER A 11 -9.49 12.21 -1.50
C SER A 11 -10.97 12.11 -1.13
N GLY A 12 -11.77 13.14 -1.41
CA GLY A 12 -13.20 13.13 -1.09
C GLY A 12 -14.03 12.15 -1.92
N GLY A 13 -13.51 11.67 -3.07
CA GLY A 13 -14.14 10.63 -3.88
C GLY A 13 -13.56 9.23 -3.64
N ALA A 14 -12.26 9.14 -3.34
CA ALA A 14 -11.57 7.89 -3.17
C ALA A 14 -11.91 7.19 -1.85
N ILE A 15 -11.94 7.92 -0.73
CA ILE A 15 -12.19 7.39 0.61
C ILE A 15 -13.59 7.79 1.04
N GLN A 16 -14.45 6.79 1.28
CA GLN A 16 -15.77 6.97 1.85
C GLN A 16 -15.82 6.42 3.28
N ALA A 17 -16.66 7.02 4.13
CA ALA A 17 -16.78 6.63 5.53
C ALA A 17 -17.30 5.19 5.75
N ASP A 18 -17.92 4.61 4.75
CA ASP A 18 -18.45 3.23 4.75
C ASP A 18 -17.49 2.20 4.18
N GLY A 19 -16.26 2.60 3.85
CA GLY A 19 -15.26 1.70 3.26
C GLY A 19 -15.44 1.47 1.74
N THR A 20 -16.16 2.35 1.04
CA THR A 20 -16.33 2.30 -0.41
C THR A 20 -15.57 3.42 -1.12
N SER A 21 -15.62 3.45 -2.45
CA SER A 21 -15.07 4.51 -3.28
C SER A 21 -15.91 4.75 -4.52
N TYR A 22 -16.12 6.02 -4.86
CA TYR A 22 -16.77 6.39 -6.13
C TYR A 22 -15.92 6.08 -7.36
N TYR A 23 -14.62 5.86 -7.19
CA TYR A 23 -13.69 5.61 -8.29
C TYR A 23 -13.41 4.13 -8.55
N LEU A 24 -13.90 3.22 -7.71
CA LEU A 24 -13.57 1.80 -7.78
C LEU A 24 -13.89 1.19 -9.15
N ALA A 25 -15.13 1.35 -9.63
CA ALA A 25 -15.55 0.83 -10.93
C ALA A 25 -14.78 1.48 -12.09
N SER A 26 -14.61 2.80 -12.04
CA SER A 26 -13.88 3.54 -13.09
C SER A 26 -12.39 3.15 -13.15
N LEU A 27 -11.78 2.86 -12.01
CA LEU A 27 -10.39 2.35 -11.97
C LEU A 27 -10.30 0.95 -12.57
N HIS A 28 -11.23 0.07 -12.24
CA HIS A 28 -11.31 -1.27 -12.82
C HIS A 28 -11.47 -1.22 -14.35
N GLU A 29 -12.40 -0.42 -14.86
CA GLU A 29 -12.60 -0.20 -16.30
C GLU A 29 -11.35 0.38 -16.98
N LEU A 30 -10.66 1.32 -16.33
CA LEU A 30 -9.43 1.91 -16.84
C LEU A 30 -8.32 0.87 -16.97
N ILE A 31 -8.15 0.00 -15.97
CA ILE A 31 -7.17 -1.08 -16.01
C ILE A 31 -7.52 -2.06 -17.15
N ALA A 32 -8.78 -2.45 -17.29
CA ALA A 32 -9.22 -3.33 -18.37
C ALA A 32 -8.89 -2.74 -19.75
N LYS A 33 -9.13 -1.45 -19.94
CA LYS A 33 -8.77 -0.73 -21.16
C LYS A 33 -7.27 -0.79 -21.45
N TYR A 34 -6.41 -0.51 -20.44
CA TYR A 34 -4.95 -0.56 -20.64
C TYR A 34 -4.44 -1.99 -20.84
N LYS A 35 -5.05 -3.00 -20.22
CA LYS A 35 -4.75 -4.41 -20.53
C LYS A 35 -4.98 -4.71 -22.01
N GLU A 36 -6.11 -4.27 -22.56
CA GLU A 36 -6.42 -4.42 -23.99
C GLU A 36 -5.44 -3.65 -24.89
N GLU A 37 -5.19 -2.37 -24.60
CA GLU A 37 -4.29 -1.52 -25.39
C GLU A 37 -2.83 -2.02 -25.41
N THR A 38 -2.34 -2.54 -24.30
CA THR A 38 -0.97 -3.01 -24.16
C THR A 38 -0.78 -4.50 -24.49
N GLY A 39 -1.87 -5.26 -24.56
CA GLY A 39 -1.84 -6.72 -24.66
C GLY A 39 -1.31 -7.42 -23.41
N SER A 40 -1.25 -6.72 -22.27
CA SER A 40 -0.78 -7.28 -21.02
C SER A 40 -1.79 -8.29 -20.47
N THR A 41 -1.28 -9.47 -20.08
CA THR A 41 -2.07 -10.52 -19.40
C THR A 41 -1.85 -10.50 -17.90
N LYS A 42 -0.87 -9.73 -17.41
CA LYS A 42 -0.45 -9.67 -16.02
C LYS A 42 -0.59 -8.26 -15.46
N VAL A 43 -1.13 -8.14 -14.25
CA VAL A 43 -1.35 -6.86 -13.58
C VAL A 43 -1.07 -6.98 -12.08
N VAL A 44 -0.25 -6.08 -11.58
CA VAL A 44 -0.07 -5.87 -10.13
C VAL A 44 -0.68 -4.53 -9.75
N ILE A 45 -1.49 -4.52 -8.70
CA ILE A 45 -2.11 -3.30 -8.18
C ILE A 45 -1.27 -2.79 -7.01
N THR A 46 -0.87 -1.52 -7.05
CA THR A 46 -0.13 -0.88 -5.96
C THR A 46 -0.53 0.58 -5.80
N GLY A 47 -0.33 1.10 -4.61
CA GLY A 47 -0.54 2.50 -4.31
C GLY A 47 -0.28 2.81 -2.84
N CYS A 48 0.00 4.08 -2.54
CA CYS A 48 0.30 4.55 -1.20
C CYS A 48 -0.81 5.45 -0.65
N SER A 49 -1.05 5.40 0.65
CA SER A 49 -2.05 6.23 1.35
C SER A 49 -3.46 6.00 0.74
N ASN A 50 -4.07 7.03 0.12
CA ASN A 50 -5.30 6.88 -0.66
C ASN A 50 -5.18 5.82 -1.78
N GLY A 51 -4.00 5.68 -2.38
CA GLY A 51 -3.71 4.62 -3.34
C GLY A 51 -3.65 3.24 -2.68
N GLY A 52 -3.14 3.14 -1.47
CA GLY A 52 -3.18 1.93 -0.65
C GLY A 52 -4.62 1.52 -0.31
N TYR A 53 -5.47 2.49 0.06
CA TYR A 53 -6.90 2.28 0.23
C TYR A 53 -7.54 1.69 -1.04
N MET A 54 -7.27 2.30 -2.21
CA MET A 54 -7.79 1.80 -3.49
C MET A 54 -7.23 0.42 -3.84
N THR A 55 -5.96 0.14 -3.53
CA THR A 55 -5.36 -1.19 -3.69
C THR A 55 -6.12 -2.23 -2.88
N MET A 56 -6.47 -1.94 -1.64
CA MET A 56 -7.28 -2.82 -0.79
C MET A 56 -8.69 -3.02 -1.37
N LEU A 57 -9.35 -1.96 -1.85
CA LEU A 57 -10.67 -2.10 -2.48
C LEU A 57 -10.61 -2.93 -3.76
N MET A 58 -9.56 -2.78 -4.58
CA MET A 58 -9.35 -3.61 -5.77
C MET A 58 -9.17 -5.08 -5.38
N ALA A 59 -8.36 -5.37 -4.35
CA ALA A 59 -8.18 -6.72 -3.85
C ALA A 59 -9.48 -7.35 -3.30
N ILE A 60 -10.27 -6.57 -2.56
CA ILE A 60 -11.54 -7.04 -1.98
C ILE A 60 -12.61 -7.32 -3.04
N ASN A 61 -12.69 -6.50 -4.09
CA ASN A 61 -13.79 -6.54 -5.05
C ASN A 61 -13.45 -7.30 -6.35
N TYR A 62 -12.16 -7.35 -6.72
CA TYR A 62 -11.67 -7.92 -7.98
C TYR A 62 -10.44 -8.82 -7.78
N GLY A 63 -10.32 -9.47 -6.61
CA GLY A 63 -9.13 -10.20 -6.19
C GLY A 63 -8.62 -11.24 -7.18
N ASP A 64 -9.54 -11.97 -7.82
CA ASP A 64 -9.19 -13.04 -8.78
C ASP A 64 -8.80 -12.50 -10.18
N GLU A 65 -8.93 -11.19 -10.43
CA GLU A 65 -8.68 -10.61 -11.75
C GLU A 65 -7.25 -10.08 -11.94
N TYR A 66 -6.50 -9.95 -10.84
CA TYR A 66 -5.14 -9.41 -10.84
C TYR A 66 -4.17 -10.36 -10.14
N ASP A 67 -2.91 -10.25 -10.51
CA ASP A 67 -1.89 -11.24 -10.15
C ASP A 67 -1.29 -11.00 -8.76
N ALA A 68 -1.21 -9.76 -8.29
CA ALA A 68 -0.75 -9.42 -6.94
C ALA A 68 -1.14 -7.99 -6.52
N TYR A 69 -1.01 -7.72 -5.23
CA TYR A 69 -1.38 -6.45 -4.62
C TYR A 69 -0.30 -5.98 -3.65
N VAL A 70 0.06 -4.69 -3.76
CA VAL A 70 1.05 -4.07 -2.87
C VAL A 70 0.44 -2.80 -2.25
N PRO A 71 -0.40 -2.92 -1.20
CA PRO A 71 -0.88 -1.77 -0.45
C PRO A 71 0.27 -1.17 0.39
N ILE A 72 0.47 0.16 0.28
CA ILE A 72 1.52 0.89 0.98
C ILE A 72 0.85 1.94 1.87
N CYS A 73 1.14 1.94 3.19
CA CYS A 73 0.48 2.77 4.20
C CYS A 73 -1.02 2.91 3.91
N GLU A 74 -1.69 1.78 3.79
CA GLU A 74 -3.06 1.68 3.30
C GLU A 74 -4.06 2.28 4.29
N ALA A 75 -5.01 3.06 3.80
CA ALA A 75 -5.91 3.86 4.61
C ALA A 75 -7.32 3.26 4.77
N LEU A 76 -7.51 1.95 4.53
CA LEU A 76 -8.78 1.27 4.76
C LEU A 76 -8.86 0.78 6.20
N PRO A 77 -9.70 1.38 7.07
CA PRO A 77 -9.80 0.95 8.45
C PRO A 77 -10.20 -0.53 8.56
N ASN A 78 -9.44 -1.31 9.33
CA ASN A 78 -9.76 -2.73 9.56
C ASN A 78 -11.19 -2.96 10.07
N ALA A 79 -11.76 -2.00 10.80
CA ALA A 79 -13.14 -2.07 11.28
C ALA A 79 -14.20 -2.11 10.16
N LEU A 80 -13.84 -1.68 8.94
CA LEU A 80 -14.71 -1.70 7.76
C LEU A 80 -14.52 -2.95 6.91
N ILE A 81 -13.57 -3.82 7.25
CA ILE A 81 -13.29 -5.08 6.52
C ILE A 81 -14.00 -6.23 7.22
N THR A 82 -14.94 -6.87 6.55
CA THR A 82 -15.69 -8.02 7.07
C THR A 82 -14.82 -9.29 7.14
N ASP A 83 -15.26 -10.28 7.93
CA ASP A 83 -14.52 -11.55 8.03
C ASP A 83 -14.51 -12.33 6.71
N ASP A 84 -15.54 -12.19 5.89
CA ASP A 84 -15.55 -12.85 4.57
C ASP A 84 -14.60 -12.16 3.59
N GLN A 85 -14.45 -10.84 3.67
CA GLN A 85 -13.41 -10.10 2.92
C GLN A 85 -12.00 -10.49 3.38
N VAL A 86 -11.76 -10.67 4.68
CA VAL A 86 -10.46 -11.17 5.17
C VAL A 86 -10.16 -12.56 4.64
N LYS A 87 -11.14 -13.46 4.58
CA LYS A 87 -10.97 -14.80 3.98
C LYS A 87 -10.63 -14.73 2.49
N ALA A 88 -11.27 -13.80 1.76
CA ALA A 88 -10.96 -13.59 0.34
C ALA A 88 -9.53 -13.07 0.17
N LEU A 89 -9.13 -12.03 0.92
CA LEU A 89 -7.77 -11.49 0.92
C LEU A 89 -6.70 -12.54 1.26
N ALA A 90 -7.01 -13.48 2.16
CA ALA A 90 -6.10 -14.55 2.56
C ALA A 90 -5.71 -15.51 1.41
N GLY A 91 -6.47 -15.54 0.33
CA GLY A 91 -6.21 -16.34 -0.88
C GLY A 91 -5.37 -15.60 -1.93
N LEU A 92 -5.08 -14.31 -1.74
CA LEU A 92 -4.40 -13.48 -2.72
C LEU A 92 -2.91 -13.31 -2.41
N ASP A 93 -2.12 -13.01 -3.44
CA ASP A 93 -0.73 -12.60 -3.31
C ASP A 93 -0.65 -11.13 -2.87
N MET A 94 -0.38 -10.88 -1.59
CA MET A 94 -0.40 -9.58 -0.95
C MET A 94 0.97 -9.23 -0.34
N TYR A 95 1.46 -8.02 -0.57
CA TYR A 95 2.68 -7.50 0.05
C TYR A 95 2.41 -6.15 0.72
N TYR A 96 2.28 -6.14 2.04
CA TYR A 96 2.00 -4.93 2.82
C TYR A 96 3.28 -4.17 3.15
N VAL A 97 3.22 -2.84 3.02
CA VAL A 97 4.34 -1.95 3.37
C VAL A 97 3.81 -0.82 4.26
N TYR A 98 4.37 -0.65 5.45
CA TYR A 98 4.02 0.45 6.34
C TYR A 98 5.14 0.75 7.35
N SER A 99 5.05 1.89 8.04
CA SER A 99 5.90 2.23 9.18
C SER A 99 5.09 2.20 10.47
N GLU A 100 5.68 1.75 11.56
CA GLU A 100 5.01 1.63 12.86
C GLU A 100 4.70 2.99 13.50
N ASP A 101 5.44 4.04 13.10
CA ASP A 101 5.28 5.41 13.57
C ASP A 101 4.45 6.30 12.62
N ASP A 102 3.70 5.71 11.68
CA ASP A 102 2.79 6.47 10.83
C ASP A 102 1.65 7.08 11.65
N THR A 103 1.69 8.41 11.80
CA THR A 103 0.66 9.18 12.51
C THR A 103 -0.44 9.72 11.59
N THR A 104 -0.31 9.54 10.27
CA THR A 104 -1.30 9.96 9.27
C THR A 104 -2.30 8.85 9.01
N VAL A 105 -1.80 7.63 8.80
CA VAL A 105 -2.59 6.40 8.73
C VAL A 105 -2.09 5.48 9.84
N ASP A 106 -2.75 5.54 10.98
CA ASP A 106 -2.34 4.80 12.18
C ASP A 106 -2.40 3.28 11.94
N PRO A 107 -1.25 2.58 11.92
CA PRO A 107 -1.23 1.14 11.65
C PRO A 107 -2.02 0.32 12.67
N SER A 108 -2.22 0.85 13.88
CA SER A 108 -3.02 0.19 14.93
C SER A 108 -4.52 0.11 14.59
N LEU A 109 -4.98 0.93 13.66
CA LEU A 109 -6.37 0.97 13.17
C LEU A 109 -6.53 0.31 11.80
N HIS A 110 -5.45 0.14 11.05
CA HIS A 110 -5.43 -0.31 9.65
C HIS A 110 -4.71 -1.66 9.51
N GLU A 111 -3.43 -1.67 9.19
CA GLU A 111 -2.67 -2.87 8.82
C GLU A 111 -2.52 -3.88 9.98
N ALA A 112 -2.11 -3.44 11.16
CA ALA A 112 -1.75 -4.35 12.24
C ALA A 112 -2.92 -5.27 12.70
N PRO A 113 -4.16 -4.79 12.91
CA PRO A 113 -5.27 -5.67 13.23
C PRO A 113 -5.72 -6.54 12.05
N LEU A 114 -5.64 -6.04 10.80
CA LEU A 114 -5.94 -6.82 9.60
C LEU A 114 -4.97 -7.99 9.45
N LEU A 115 -3.66 -7.74 9.57
CA LEU A 115 -2.63 -8.78 9.46
C LEU A 115 -2.80 -9.87 10.52
N LYS A 116 -3.18 -9.53 11.75
CA LYS A 116 -3.52 -10.52 12.78
C LYS A 116 -4.75 -11.37 12.43
N ARG A 117 -5.71 -10.81 11.70
CA ARG A 117 -6.88 -11.58 11.20
C ARG A 117 -6.46 -12.49 10.04
N LEU A 118 -5.64 -12.00 9.10
CA LEU A 118 -5.09 -12.79 8.00
C LEU A 118 -4.26 -13.97 8.52
N GLU A 119 -3.39 -13.77 9.49
CA GLU A 119 -2.61 -14.83 10.13
C GLU A 119 -3.52 -15.95 10.68
N LYS A 120 -4.62 -15.59 11.36
CA LYS A 120 -5.60 -16.56 11.90
C LYS A 120 -6.32 -17.36 10.82
N THR A 121 -6.42 -16.87 9.59
CA THR A 121 -7.00 -17.64 8.46
C THR A 121 -6.02 -18.65 7.90
N GLY A 122 -4.74 -18.58 8.26
CA GLY A 122 -3.67 -19.40 7.68
C GLY A 122 -3.23 -18.91 6.31
N ALA A 123 -3.37 -17.61 6.03
CA ALA A 123 -2.90 -16.97 4.80
C ALA A 123 -1.42 -17.28 4.54
N LYS A 124 -1.10 -17.78 3.34
CA LYS A 124 0.27 -18.25 2.99
C LYS A 124 1.02 -17.27 2.09
N HIS A 125 0.29 -16.38 1.44
CA HIS A 125 0.79 -15.46 0.42
C HIS A 125 0.68 -14.00 0.88
N THR A 126 0.73 -13.79 2.20
CA THR A 126 0.75 -12.47 2.82
C THR A 126 2.15 -12.16 3.31
N TYR A 127 2.78 -11.19 2.69
CA TYR A 127 4.12 -10.70 2.99
C TYR A 127 4.02 -9.33 3.65
N VAL A 128 4.91 -9.03 4.58
CA VAL A 128 4.88 -7.77 5.34
C VAL A 128 6.28 -7.22 5.48
N SER A 129 6.48 -6.01 4.96
CA SER A 129 7.65 -5.19 5.21
C SER A 129 7.24 -4.02 6.09
N THR A 130 7.65 -4.04 7.34
CA THR A 130 7.44 -2.93 8.28
C THR A 130 8.76 -2.39 8.78
N THR A 131 8.76 -1.12 9.17
CA THR A 131 9.89 -0.45 9.79
C THR A 131 9.41 0.36 10.99
N GLU A 132 10.27 0.52 12.00
CA GLU A 132 9.96 1.37 13.15
C GLU A 132 9.85 2.85 12.73
N HIS A 133 10.80 3.28 11.88
CA HIS A 133 10.89 4.64 11.35
C HIS A 133 11.26 4.61 9.87
N VAL A 134 10.84 5.62 9.13
CA VAL A 134 11.31 5.85 7.76
C VAL A 134 12.54 6.76 7.83
N VAL A 135 13.71 6.22 7.50
CA VAL A 135 14.98 6.96 7.54
C VAL A 135 15.64 7.01 6.17
N ASP A 136 16.53 7.97 5.96
CA ASP A 136 17.36 8.02 4.76
C ASP A 136 18.34 6.86 4.74
N THR A 137 18.28 6.06 3.68
CA THR A 137 19.14 4.91 3.44
C THR A 137 20.18 5.18 2.35
N THR A 138 20.11 6.36 1.72
CA THR A 138 20.99 6.73 0.61
C THR A 138 22.29 7.37 1.07
N SER A 139 22.43 7.71 2.34
CA SER A 139 23.52 8.48 2.93
C SER A 139 23.67 9.88 2.31
N VAL A 140 22.55 10.46 1.86
CA VAL A 140 22.50 11.81 1.28
C VAL A 140 21.99 12.82 2.31
N TYR A 141 20.94 12.44 3.06
CA TYR A 141 20.34 13.31 4.06
C TYR A 141 20.59 12.79 5.46
N PHE A 142 21.13 13.66 6.29
CA PHE A 142 21.39 13.43 7.71
C PHE A 142 20.53 14.40 8.55
N MET A 143 20.42 14.13 9.83
CA MET A 143 19.71 14.99 10.79
C MET A 143 20.72 15.93 11.46
N ASP A 144 20.46 17.23 11.43
CA ASP A 144 21.24 18.21 12.18
C ASP A 144 20.87 18.21 13.67
N GLU A 145 21.54 19.07 14.46
CA GLU A 145 21.28 19.22 15.90
C GLU A 145 19.87 19.70 16.26
N ASN A 146 19.13 20.26 15.29
CA ASN A 146 17.76 20.74 15.43
C ASN A 146 16.73 19.77 14.86
N GLY A 147 17.17 18.59 14.41
CA GLY A 147 16.30 17.57 13.79
C GLY A 147 15.90 17.91 12.34
N GLN A 148 16.62 18.83 11.67
CA GLN A 148 16.34 19.23 10.29
C GLN A 148 17.25 18.47 9.31
N PRO A 149 16.80 18.30 8.04
CA PRO A 149 17.63 17.63 7.04
C PRO A 149 18.85 18.49 6.67
N THR A 150 20.01 17.86 6.63
CA THR A 150 21.27 18.43 6.18
C THR A 150 21.99 17.47 5.22
N LEU A 151 22.86 18.02 4.38
CA LEU A 151 23.78 17.26 3.52
C LEU A 151 25.13 17.00 4.21
N GLU A 152 25.36 17.59 5.37
CA GLU A 152 26.55 17.35 6.19
C GLU A 152 26.39 16.01 6.91
N ASP A 153 27.38 15.15 6.79
CA ASP A 153 27.38 13.84 7.47
C ASP A 153 27.53 14.04 8.98
N THR A 154 26.44 13.94 9.68
CA THR A 154 26.37 13.98 11.14
C THR A 154 26.44 12.59 11.78
N GLY A 155 26.49 11.53 10.98
CA GLY A 155 26.42 10.14 11.42
C GLY A 155 25.00 9.67 11.78
N THR A 156 23.99 10.55 11.71
CA THR A 156 22.59 10.21 12.00
C THR A 156 21.75 10.41 10.75
N PRO A 157 21.22 9.33 10.11
CA PRO A 157 20.36 9.44 8.95
C PRO A 157 19.13 10.31 9.24
N TYR A 158 18.69 11.08 8.24
CA TYR A 158 17.49 11.89 8.39
C TYR A 158 16.26 10.97 8.54
N GLN A 159 15.42 11.27 9.52
CA GLN A 159 14.15 10.57 9.74
C GLN A 159 13.03 11.33 9.06
N TYR A 160 12.39 10.67 8.11
CA TYR A 160 11.19 11.17 7.43
C TYR A 160 9.94 10.96 8.28
N MET A 161 8.81 11.49 7.82
CA MET A 161 7.51 11.14 8.40
C MET A 161 7.25 9.64 8.20
N GLY A 162 6.76 8.95 9.21
CA GLY A 162 6.43 7.52 9.12
C GLY A 162 5.48 7.18 7.97
N HIS A 163 4.58 8.11 7.63
CA HIS A 163 3.68 7.95 6.48
C HIS A 163 4.40 7.76 5.13
N TRP A 164 5.69 8.11 5.03
CA TRP A 164 6.43 8.04 3.77
C TRP A 164 7.10 6.69 3.51
N SER A 165 6.56 5.60 4.03
CA SER A 165 7.07 4.23 3.80
C SER A 165 7.20 3.84 2.33
N TRP A 166 6.52 4.54 1.40
CA TRP A 166 6.72 4.38 -0.05
C TRP A 166 8.14 4.72 -0.53
N LEU A 167 8.94 5.46 0.23
CA LEU A 167 10.36 5.68 -0.09
C LEU A 167 11.09 4.35 -0.20
N TYR A 168 10.86 3.45 0.75
CA TYR A 168 11.46 2.11 0.75
C TYR A 168 10.96 1.25 -0.41
N PHE A 169 9.68 1.41 -0.81
CA PHE A 169 9.14 0.74 -1.98
C PHE A 169 9.90 1.17 -3.25
N PHE A 170 10.02 2.48 -3.50
CA PHE A 170 10.69 2.99 -4.71
C PHE A 170 12.19 2.69 -4.74
N ASN A 171 12.84 2.63 -3.57
CA ASN A 171 14.27 2.30 -3.45
C ASN A 171 14.54 0.79 -3.44
N ASN A 172 13.50 -0.07 -3.55
CA ASN A 172 13.59 -1.52 -3.40
C ASN A 172 14.20 -1.97 -2.06
N GLU A 173 13.86 -1.28 -0.99
CA GLU A 173 14.34 -1.55 0.35
C GLU A 173 13.35 -2.33 1.21
N CYS A 174 12.08 -2.39 0.79
CA CYS A 174 11.08 -3.25 1.42
C CYS A 174 11.54 -4.71 1.40
N ASP A 175 11.56 -5.33 2.57
CA ASP A 175 12.00 -6.71 2.78
C ASP A 175 11.02 -7.45 3.71
N ALA A 176 10.45 -8.53 3.21
CA ALA A 176 9.59 -9.42 3.97
C ALA A 176 10.30 -10.77 4.16
N ASN A 177 11.16 -10.85 5.19
CA ASN A 177 11.94 -12.07 5.51
C ASN A 177 12.83 -12.55 4.33
N GLY A 178 13.52 -11.63 3.68
CA GLY A 178 14.42 -11.90 2.55
C GLY A 178 13.75 -11.81 1.18
N LEU A 179 12.44 -11.56 1.11
CA LEU A 179 11.74 -11.31 -0.15
C LEU A 179 11.60 -9.80 -0.37
N LYS A 180 12.34 -9.26 -1.32
CA LYS A 180 12.22 -7.86 -1.74
C LYS A 180 10.92 -7.63 -2.52
N VAL A 181 10.33 -6.43 -2.36
CA VAL A 181 9.03 -6.11 -2.98
C VAL A 181 9.08 -6.18 -4.51
N TRP A 182 10.17 -5.75 -5.15
CA TRP A 182 10.29 -5.83 -6.61
C TRP A 182 10.53 -7.26 -7.10
N ASP A 183 11.14 -8.15 -6.30
CA ASP A 183 11.24 -9.58 -6.60
C ASP A 183 9.88 -10.26 -6.49
N PHE A 184 9.06 -9.88 -5.49
CA PHE A 184 7.68 -10.31 -5.37
C PHE A 184 6.85 -9.90 -6.60
N ILE A 185 6.90 -8.61 -7.00
CA ILE A 185 6.21 -8.11 -8.19
C ILE A 185 6.69 -8.84 -9.45
N ALA A 186 8.00 -9.00 -9.61
CA ALA A 186 8.57 -9.69 -10.77
C ALA A 186 8.18 -11.17 -10.84
N ALA A 187 7.97 -11.82 -9.71
CA ALA A 187 7.48 -13.20 -9.65
C ALA A 187 6.00 -13.31 -10.06
N ALA A 188 5.16 -12.37 -9.63
CA ALA A 188 3.74 -12.35 -9.93
C ALA A 188 3.42 -12.16 -11.42
N VAL A 189 4.33 -11.51 -12.18
CA VAL A 189 4.12 -11.19 -13.61
C VAL A 189 4.83 -12.16 -14.58
N LYS A 190 5.46 -13.21 -14.06
CA LYS A 190 6.03 -14.30 -14.89
C LYS A 190 4.94 -15.27 -15.33
#